data_307e186b2c32bbfcb3c34701b6cd2989
#
_entry.id   307e186b2c32bbfcb3c34701b6cd2989
#
_cell.length_a   1.000
_cell.length_b   1.000
_cell.length_c   1.000
_cell.angle_alpha   90.00
_cell.angle_beta   90.00
_cell.angle_gamma   90.00
#
_symmetry.space_group_name_H-M   'P 1'
#
loop_
_entity.id
_entity.type
_entity.pdbx_description
1 polymer ?
#
loop_
_entity_poly.entity_id
_entity_poly.type
_entity_poly.pdbx_seq_one_letter_code
_entity_poly.pdbx_strand_id
1 'polypeptide(L)'
;MGEGKLSRRAAGWPSSTDSTVIEMGPGAKGGAGIGDAMPDAVTTHDLMAEYKVPMDVFTYHYYNGISERLESVMPAGHWQASQAHTDDYLAMAGLCARSYAPIRDKYMPGAQMWVTESGDAGGGGNTWGSTYLDVLRTLNELGDFATATDGIIFHNTLASSDYGFLEHGTFNPRPNYWAVLLWNTLMGTTVYDAGVGGHVYCHSRRDGKDGYAYLMVNNDLENTMTVELPGEGTLYALAGRDGMRSSVMTLNGKELIAGAKGELPDLSGVTVSGSVEIAPGSCAFVVV
;
A
#
# COMPACT_ATOMS: atom_id res chain seq x y z
N MET A 1 -7.98 17.87 23.48
CA MET A 1 -7.85 16.97 22.35
C MET A 1 -8.83 17.44 21.28
N GLY A 2 -8.33 18.05 20.20
CA GLY A 2 -9.15 18.62 19.14
C GLY A 2 -9.49 17.54 18.12
N GLU A 3 -10.78 17.33 17.86
CA GLU A 3 -11.27 16.45 16.81
C GLU A 3 -10.95 17.02 15.43
N GLY A 4 -9.76 16.74 14.91
CA GLY A 4 -9.42 16.98 13.52
C GLY A 4 -9.94 15.84 12.65
N LYS A 5 -11.22 15.88 12.25
CA LYS A 5 -11.76 14.98 11.24
C LYS A 5 -11.16 15.31 9.89
N LEU A 6 -10.17 14.56 9.45
CA LEU A 6 -9.86 14.40 8.04
C LEU A 6 -10.86 13.37 7.46
N SER A 7 -12.11 13.76 7.27
CA SER A 7 -13.09 12.89 6.62
C SER A 7 -12.87 12.93 5.11
N ARG A 8 -12.00 12.08 4.60
CA ARG A 8 -12.04 11.71 3.19
C ARG A 8 -12.78 10.38 3.09
N ARG A 9 -13.95 10.36 2.48
CA ARG A 9 -14.63 9.13 2.11
C ARG A 9 -13.84 8.51 0.97
N ALA A 10 -13.21 7.37 1.19
CA ALA A 10 -12.94 6.47 0.09
C ALA A 10 -14.31 6.08 -0.49
N ALA A 11 -14.59 6.52 -1.71
CA ALA A 11 -15.86 6.24 -2.34
C ALA A 11 -16.01 4.71 -2.47
N GLY A 12 -17.02 4.16 -1.82
CA GLY A 12 -17.43 2.80 -2.10
C GLY A 12 -17.83 2.73 -3.58
N TRP A 13 -17.51 1.62 -4.23
CA TRP A 13 -17.96 1.31 -5.57
C TRP A 13 -19.45 1.62 -5.70
N PRO A 14 -19.91 2.44 -6.67
CA PRO A 14 -21.34 2.67 -6.87
C PRO A 14 -22.01 1.32 -7.12
N SER A 15 -23.06 1.02 -6.36
CA SER A 15 -23.92 -0.12 -6.63
C SER A 15 -24.55 0.11 -8.00
N SER A 16 -24.05 -0.57 -9.00
CA SER A 16 -24.41 -0.34 -10.39
C SER A 16 -25.79 -0.84 -10.73
N THR A 17 -26.67 0.09 -11.07
CA THR A 17 -27.72 -0.14 -12.08
C THR A 17 -27.65 0.88 -13.21
N ASP A 18 -26.69 1.79 -13.18
CA ASP A 18 -26.40 2.70 -14.28
C ASP A 18 -25.08 2.29 -14.93
N SER A 19 -25.11 2.03 -16.22
CA SER A 19 -23.95 1.81 -17.09
C SER A 19 -23.20 3.12 -17.30
N THR A 20 -22.69 3.73 -16.25
CA THR A 20 -21.83 4.90 -16.34
C THR A 20 -20.46 4.44 -16.79
N VAL A 21 -20.07 4.77 -18.00
CA VAL A 21 -18.69 4.59 -18.47
C VAL A 21 -17.82 5.56 -17.67
N ILE A 22 -16.89 5.04 -16.88
CA ILE A 22 -15.90 5.86 -16.18
C ILE A 22 -14.78 6.16 -17.18
N GLU A 23 -14.67 7.43 -17.57
CA GLU A 23 -13.56 7.90 -18.36
C GLU A 23 -12.32 8.05 -17.49
N MET A 24 -11.27 7.26 -17.77
CA MET A 24 -10.02 7.23 -16.99
C MET A 24 -8.85 7.72 -17.83
N GLY A 25 -8.02 8.54 -17.24
CA GLY A 25 -6.76 8.98 -17.86
C GLY A 25 -6.03 10.09 -17.07
N PRO A 26 -4.86 10.47 -17.52
CA PRO A 26 -3.95 9.71 -18.37
C PRO A 26 -3.22 8.68 -17.51
N GLY A 27 -2.95 7.49 -18.04
CA GLY A 27 -2.08 6.52 -17.37
C GLY A 27 -0.63 7.02 -17.35
N ALA A 28 -0.33 7.99 -16.51
CA ALA A 28 1.03 8.52 -16.39
C ALA A 28 1.96 7.46 -15.81
N LYS A 29 3.05 7.15 -16.50
CA LYS A 29 4.13 6.33 -15.94
C LYS A 29 4.97 7.20 -15.04
N GLY A 30 4.93 6.95 -13.75
CA GLY A 30 5.88 7.63 -12.88
C GLY A 30 5.76 7.14 -11.45
N GLY A 31 6.87 6.74 -10.88
CA GLY A 31 7.17 7.01 -9.49
C GLY A 31 7.67 8.45 -9.42
N ALA A 32 7.61 9.09 -8.27
CA ALA A 32 8.16 10.43 -8.08
C ALA A 32 9.59 10.48 -8.65
N GLY A 33 9.74 11.15 -9.77
CA GLY A 33 11.03 11.37 -10.41
C GLY A 33 11.42 10.46 -11.59
N ILE A 34 10.63 9.43 -11.96
CA ILE A 34 11.01 8.55 -13.08
C ILE A 34 10.22 8.86 -14.36
N GLY A 35 8.91 9.08 -14.28
CA GLY A 35 8.08 9.29 -15.47
C GLY A 35 8.40 10.57 -16.22
N ASP A 36 8.32 11.69 -15.52
CA ASP A 36 8.55 13.02 -16.10
C ASP A 36 10.06 13.36 -16.24
N ALA A 37 10.94 12.57 -15.62
CA ALA A 37 12.39 12.75 -15.70
C ALA A 37 13.05 11.97 -16.85
N MET A 38 12.31 11.14 -17.58
CA MET A 38 12.87 10.43 -18.73
C MET A 38 13.14 11.42 -19.88
N PRO A 39 14.30 11.35 -20.52
CA PRO A 39 14.57 12.14 -21.73
C PRO A 39 13.47 11.88 -22.76
N ASP A 40 13.00 12.94 -23.39
CA ASP A 40 11.96 12.91 -24.45
C ASP A 40 10.57 12.40 -23.99
N ALA A 41 10.32 12.29 -22.69
CA ALA A 41 9.00 11.96 -22.17
C ALA A 41 8.05 13.18 -22.29
N VAL A 42 6.81 12.94 -22.70
CA VAL A 42 5.74 13.93 -22.55
C VAL A 42 5.41 14.00 -21.05
N THR A 43 5.56 15.19 -20.47
CA THR A 43 5.25 15.35 -19.05
C THR A 43 3.75 15.16 -18.79
N THR A 44 3.39 14.73 -17.59
CA THR A 44 1.98 14.61 -17.19
C THR A 44 1.26 15.96 -17.32
N HIS A 45 1.96 17.06 -17.00
CA HIS A 45 1.42 18.40 -17.16
C HIS A 45 1.09 18.75 -18.61
N ASP A 46 2.00 18.46 -19.56
CA ASP A 46 1.80 18.76 -20.98
C ASP A 46 0.70 17.88 -21.57
N LEU A 47 0.67 16.61 -21.19
CA LEU A 47 -0.38 15.68 -21.59
C LEU A 47 -1.76 16.20 -21.15
N MET A 48 -1.90 16.61 -19.89
CA MET A 48 -3.15 17.14 -19.34
C MET A 48 -3.54 18.50 -19.95
N ALA A 49 -2.56 19.35 -20.29
CA ALA A 49 -2.83 20.65 -20.91
C ALA A 49 -3.47 20.51 -22.29
N GLU A 50 -3.08 19.50 -23.05
CA GLU A 50 -3.59 19.22 -24.40
C GLU A 50 -4.85 18.34 -24.41
N TYR A 51 -5.22 17.75 -23.29
CA TYR A 51 -6.36 16.85 -23.19
C TYR A 51 -7.67 17.64 -23.24
N LYS A 52 -8.60 17.25 -24.13
CA LYS A 52 -9.84 18.00 -24.40
C LYS A 52 -11.11 17.26 -23.99
N VAL A 53 -10.97 15.99 -23.57
CA VAL A 53 -12.14 15.15 -23.19
C VAL A 53 -12.33 15.20 -21.67
N PRO A 54 -13.55 15.42 -21.17
CA PRO A 54 -13.80 15.29 -19.73
C PRO A 54 -13.45 13.88 -19.22
N MET A 55 -12.82 13.80 -18.07
CA MET A 55 -12.50 12.53 -17.39
C MET A 55 -13.03 12.58 -15.97
N ASP A 56 -13.46 11.42 -15.46
CA ASP A 56 -13.99 11.29 -14.12
C ASP A 56 -12.87 10.99 -13.09
N VAL A 57 -11.79 10.34 -13.53
CA VAL A 57 -10.72 9.84 -12.68
C VAL A 57 -9.36 10.19 -13.26
N PHE A 58 -8.51 10.76 -12.44
CA PHE A 58 -7.09 10.93 -12.74
C PHE A 58 -6.34 9.65 -12.38
N THR A 59 -5.60 9.07 -13.33
CA THR A 59 -4.89 7.81 -13.13
C THR A 59 -3.37 7.96 -13.31
N TYR A 60 -2.61 7.18 -12.55
CA TYR A 60 -1.16 7.09 -12.70
C TYR A 60 -0.66 5.71 -12.27
N HIS A 61 0.55 5.35 -12.71
CA HIS A 61 1.25 4.17 -12.26
C HIS A 61 2.28 4.56 -11.21
N TYR A 62 2.49 3.71 -10.23
CA TYR A 62 3.49 3.90 -9.20
C TYR A 62 4.32 2.66 -8.97
N TYR A 63 5.64 2.84 -9.01
CA TYR A 63 6.63 1.88 -8.56
C TYR A 63 7.67 2.61 -7.74
N ASN A 64 8.15 2.02 -6.63
CA ASN A 64 9.18 2.64 -5.81
C ASN A 64 10.47 2.91 -6.58
N GLY A 65 10.76 2.07 -7.58
CA GLY A 65 11.95 2.20 -8.41
C GLY A 65 11.88 1.37 -9.67
N ILE A 66 13.05 1.06 -10.21
CA ILE A 66 13.26 0.20 -11.37
C ILE A 66 13.86 -1.11 -10.89
N SER A 67 13.40 -2.23 -11.44
CA SER A 67 13.90 -3.56 -11.09
C SER A 67 15.42 -3.66 -11.28
N GLU A 68 16.11 -4.24 -10.30
CA GLU A 68 17.54 -4.55 -10.34
C GLU A 68 17.97 -5.35 -11.58
N ARG A 69 17.01 -6.06 -12.22
CA ARG A 69 17.26 -6.79 -13.48
C ARG A 69 17.54 -5.87 -14.66
N LEU A 70 17.16 -4.62 -14.58
CA LEU A 70 17.35 -3.62 -15.64
C LEU A 70 18.58 -2.73 -15.40
N GLU A 71 19.37 -2.98 -14.36
CA GLU A 71 20.53 -2.16 -13.98
C GLU A 71 21.53 -1.96 -15.15
N SER A 72 21.71 -2.98 -16.00
CA SER A 72 22.60 -2.90 -17.15
C SER A 72 22.16 -1.94 -18.26
N VAL A 73 20.84 -1.65 -18.35
CA VAL A 73 20.26 -0.78 -19.39
C VAL A 73 19.73 0.53 -18.82
N MET A 74 19.43 0.55 -17.54
CA MET A 74 18.95 1.72 -16.78
C MET A 74 19.72 1.77 -15.45
N PRO A 75 20.90 2.40 -15.40
CA PRO A 75 21.80 2.30 -14.25
C PRO A 75 21.35 3.13 -13.02
N ALA A 76 20.25 3.86 -13.12
CA ALA A 76 19.72 4.67 -12.04
C ALA A 76 18.27 4.25 -11.67
N GLY A 77 17.85 4.65 -10.47
CA GLY A 77 16.49 4.39 -10.00
C GLY A 77 16.29 3.04 -9.32
N HIS A 78 17.38 2.35 -8.96
CA HIS A 78 17.33 1.08 -8.25
C HIS A 78 17.49 1.28 -6.73
N TRP A 79 16.69 0.51 -5.98
CA TRP A 79 16.84 0.38 -4.54
C TRP A 79 17.49 -0.96 -4.21
N GLN A 80 18.39 -0.94 -3.24
CA GLN A 80 18.96 -2.17 -2.70
C GLN A 80 18.04 -2.73 -1.60
N ALA A 81 18.03 -4.04 -1.42
CA ALA A 81 17.23 -4.66 -0.37
C ALA A 81 17.53 -4.15 1.04
N SER A 82 18.77 -3.72 1.30
CA SER A 82 19.17 -3.08 2.56
C SER A 82 18.54 -1.69 2.78
N GLN A 83 17.95 -1.11 1.75
CA GLN A 83 17.26 0.18 1.82
C GLN A 83 15.74 0.03 1.90
N ALA A 84 15.21 -1.16 1.63
CA ALA A 84 13.76 -1.37 1.47
C ALA A 84 12.94 -1.20 2.77
N HIS A 85 13.58 -0.97 3.90
CA HIS A 85 12.96 -0.65 5.18
C HIS A 85 13.20 0.80 5.63
N THR A 86 13.96 1.59 4.87
CA THR A 86 14.27 2.97 5.26
C THR A 86 13.08 3.91 5.06
N ASP A 87 13.03 4.98 5.85
CA ASP A 87 12.00 6.01 5.71
C ASP A 87 12.00 6.64 4.31
N ASP A 88 13.19 6.85 3.71
CA ASP A 88 13.31 7.37 2.35
C ASP A 88 12.61 6.47 1.33
N TYR A 89 12.79 5.15 1.46
CA TYR A 89 12.14 4.18 0.58
C TYR A 89 10.63 4.13 0.80
N LEU A 90 10.19 4.12 2.04
CA LEU A 90 8.77 4.05 2.39
C LEU A 90 8.03 5.35 2.04
N ALA A 91 8.67 6.50 2.13
CA ALA A 91 8.06 7.79 1.81
C ALA A 91 7.72 7.99 0.32
N MET A 92 8.25 7.15 -0.58
CA MET A 92 8.11 7.33 -2.04
C MET A 92 6.66 7.35 -2.53
N ALA A 93 5.78 6.52 -1.96
CA ALA A 93 4.37 6.48 -2.32
C ALA A 93 3.67 7.81 -2.04
N GLY A 94 3.82 8.32 -0.83
CA GLY A 94 3.24 9.61 -0.44
C GLY A 94 3.85 10.78 -1.22
N LEU A 95 5.15 10.75 -1.53
CA LEU A 95 5.80 11.76 -2.37
C LEU A 95 5.20 11.75 -3.80
N CYS A 96 5.01 10.57 -4.38
CA CYS A 96 4.40 10.41 -5.69
C CYS A 96 2.98 10.99 -5.72
N ALA A 97 2.12 10.60 -4.78
CA ALA A 97 0.75 11.11 -4.70
C ALA A 97 0.72 12.64 -4.59
N ARG A 98 1.57 13.20 -3.72
CA ARG A 98 1.68 14.66 -3.54
C ARG A 98 2.23 15.39 -4.77
N SER A 99 3.02 14.74 -5.63
CA SER A 99 3.51 15.35 -6.87
C SER A 99 2.42 15.42 -7.93
N TYR A 100 1.52 14.44 -8.00
CA TYR A 100 0.43 14.42 -8.98
C TYR A 100 -0.83 15.20 -8.53
N ALA A 101 -1.07 15.32 -7.23
CA ALA A 101 -2.26 15.99 -6.72
C ALA A 101 -2.45 17.43 -7.26
N PRO A 102 -1.41 18.30 -7.33
CA PRO A 102 -1.56 19.63 -7.92
C PRO A 102 -1.91 19.60 -9.41
N ILE A 103 -1.45 18.60 -10.15
CA ILE A 103 -1.77 18.45 -11.58
C ILE A 103 -3.25 18.07 -11.72
N ARG A 104 -3.71 17.07 -10.95
CA ARG A 104 -5.11 16.69 -10.86
C ARG A 104 -5.97 17.90 -10.49
N ASP A 105 -5.62 18.63 -9.44
CA ASP A 105 -6.40 19.77 -8.96
C ASP A 105 -6.50 20.90 -10.00
N LYS A 106 -5.45 21.08 -10.80
CA LYS A 106 -5.44 22.08 -11.88
C LYS A 106 -6.34 21.70 -13.05
N TYR A 107 -6.28 20.44 -13.49
CA TYR A 107 -6.93 20.01 -14.74
C TYR A 107 -8.23 19.24 -14.53
N MET A 108 -8.38 18.61 -13.36
CA MET A 108 -9.53 17.77 -13.00
C MET A 108 -9.93 18.00 -11.54
N PRO A 109 -10.31 19.25 -11.16
CA PRO A 109 -10.59 19.57 -9.76
C PRO A 109 -11.70 18.68 -9.17
N GLY A 110 -11.41 18.01 -8.06
CA GLY A 110 -12.33 17.10 -7.39
C GLY A 110 -12.39 15.68 -7.94
N ALA A 111 -11.68 15.36 -9.03
CA ALA A 111 -11.59 13.98 -9.49
C ALA A 111 -10.83 13.10 -8.50
N GLN A 112 -11.20 11.83 -8.40
CA GLN A 112 -10.41 10.84 -7.67
C GLN A 112 -9.06 10.61 -8.34
N MET A 113 -8.06 10.18 -7.56
CA MET A 113 -6.76 9.74 -8.07
C MET A 113 -6.64 8.23 -7.87
N TRP A 114 -6.52 7.49 -8.98
CA TRP A 114 -6.34 6.04 -8.94
C TRP A 114 -4.92 5.66 -9.34
N VAL A 115 -4.32 4.81 -8.53
CA VAL A 115 -3.05 4.15 -8.86
C VAL A 115 -3.36 2.90 -9.64
N THR A 116 -3.25 2.96 -10.96
CA THR A 116 -3.70 1.88 -11.85
C THR A 116 -2.67 0.77 -12.06
N GLU A 117 -1.45 0.97 -11.62
CA GLU A 117 -0.44 -0.07 -11.38
C GLU A 117 0.42 0.33 -10.19
N SER A 118 0.73 -0.62 -9.32
CA SER A 118 1.60 -0.44 -8.17
C SER A 118 2.45 -1.69 -7.91
N GLY A 119 3.67 -1.48 -7.45
CA GLY A 119 4.61 -2.54 -7.07
C GLY A 119 5.93 -1.97 -6.52
N ASP A 120 6.82 -2.87 -6.10
CA ASP A 120 8.13 -2.48 -5.56
C ASP A 120 9.06 -1.87 -6.62
N ALA A 121 9.04 -2.43 -7.84
CA ALA A 121 9.90 -1.95 -8.91
C ALA A 121 9.34 -2.25 -10.30
N GLY A 122 9.28 -1.24 -11.17
CA GLY A 122 8.90 -1.41 -12.57
C GLY A 122 9.87 -2.30 -13.31
N GLY A 123 9.34 -3.15 -14.21
CA GLY A 123 10.18 -4.12 -14.96
C GLY A 123 10.26 -5.50 -14.34
N GLY A 124 9.24 -5.91 -13.59
CA GLY A 124 9.06 -7.28 -13.08
C GLY A 124 9.34 -7.47 -11.60
N GLY A 125 9.57 -6.39 -10.87
CA GLY A 125 9.90 -6.41 -9.45
C GLY A 125 11.37 -6.74 -9.18
N ASN A 126 11.82 -6.47 -7.98
CA ASN A 126 13.11 -6.92 -7.47
C ASN A 126 13.00 -8.38 -6.98
N THR A 127 14.12 -9.10 -6.89
CA THR A 127 14.14 -10.51 -6.41
C THR A 127 13.62 -10.66 -4.99
N TRP A 128 13.64 -9.60 -4.19
CA TRP A 128 13.09 -9.55 -2.84
C TRP A 128 11.63 -9.08 -2.76
N GLY A 129 11.03 -8.62 -3.87
CA GLY A 129 9.62 -8.20 -3.95
C GLY A 129 8.62 -9.29 -3.63
N SER A 130 9.01 -10.57 -3.72
CA SER A 130 8.19 -11.74 -3.33
C SER A 130 8.35 -12.17 -1.87
N THR A 131 9.08 -11.42 -1.05
CA THR A 131 9.39 -11.77 0.33
C THR A 131 8.70 -10.85 1.33
N TYR A 132 8.78 -11.18 2.62
CA TYR A 132 8.23 -10.35 3.69
C TYR A 132 8.79 -8.92 3.70
N LEU A 133 10.01 -8.71 3.21
CA LEU A 133 10.64 -7.39 3.13
C LEU A 133 9.75 -6.37 2.38
N ASP A 134 9.05 -6.79 1.32
CA ASP A 134 8.16 -5.91 0.56
C ASP A 134 6.80 -5.68 1.25
N VAL A 135 6.46 -6.44 2.29
CA VAL A 135 5.23 -6.24 3.06
C VAL A 135 5.22 -4.87 3.74
N LEU A 136 6.37 -4.44 4.30
CA LEU A 136 6.47 -3.13 4.95
C LEU A 136 6.12 -2.01 3.95
N ARG A 137 6.71 -2.06 2.74
CA ARG A 137 6.39 -1.11 1.67
C ARG A 137 4.92 -1.19 1.26
N THR A 138 4.42 -2.39 0.98
CA THR A 138 3.06 -2.58 0.48
C THR A 138 2.02 -2.03 1.47
N LEU A 139 2.17 -2.30 2.76
CA LEU A 139 1.24 -1.78 3.76
C LEU A 139 1.40 -0.28 3.97
N ASN A 140 2.64 0.23 4.02
CA ASN A 140 2.90 1.66 4.13
C ASN A 140 2.34 2.43 2.92
N GLU A 141 2.51 1.90 1.71
CA GLU A 141 1.94 2.45 0.48
C GLU A 141 0.41 2.59 0.57
N LEU A 142 -0.29 1.56 1.03
CA LEU A 142 -1.73 1.60 1.22
C LEU A 142 -2.14 2.71 2.21
N GLY A 143 -1.41 2.85 3.31
CA GLY A 143 -1.61 3.90 4.31
C GLY A 143 -1.35 5.30 3.75
N ASP A 144 -0.23 5.50 3.08
CA ASP A 144 0.15 6.78 2.48
C ASP A 144 -0.85 7.23 1.41
N PHE A 145 -1.24 6.33 0.50
CA PHE A 145 -2.22 6.67 -0.52
C PHE A 145 -3.60 6.94 0.08
N ALA A 146 -4.03 6.17 1.09
CA ALA A 146 -5.29 6.42 1.77
C ALA A 146 -5.34 7.79 2.47
N THR A 147 -4.20 8.31 2.92
CA THR A 147 -4.11 9.65 3.51
C THR A 147 -4.02 10.76 2.46
N ALA A 148 -3.45 10.47 1.30
CA ALA A 148 -3.17 11.46 0.26
C ALA A 148 -4.26 11.54 -0.82
N THR A 149 -4.98 10.43 -1.08
CA THR A 149 -5.97 10.32 -2.15
C THR A 149 -7.27 9.65 -1.67
N ASP A 150 -8.30 9.70 -2.48
CA ASP A 150 -9.60 9.06 -2.27
C ASP A 150 -9.91 7.99 -3.34
N GLY A 151 -8.87 7.52 -4.04
CA GLY A 151 -9.00 6.61 -5.16
C GLY A 151 -8.78 5.14 -4.83
N ILE A 152 -8.57 4.35 -5.87
CA ILE A 152 -8.33 2.90 -5.82
C ILE A 152 -6.86 2.63 -6.17
N ILE A 153 -6.27 1.61 -5.54
CA ILE A 153 -4.93 1.13 -5.83
C ILE A 153 -5.04 -0.25 -6.45
N PHE A 154 -4.46 -0.41 -7.62
CA PHE A 154 -4.36 -1.69 -8.33
C PHE A 154 -2.94 -2.20 -8.23
N HIS A 155 -2.73 -3.22 -7.40
CA HIS A 155 -1.43 -3.88 -7.31
C HIS A 155 -1.14 -4.67 -8.60
N ASN A 156 0.01 -4.50 -9.16
CA ASN A 156 0.49 -5.26 -10.31
C ASN A 156 1.44 -6.35 -9.79
N THR A 157 1.12 -7.63 -9.83
CA THR A 157 0.00 -8.31 -10.49
C THR A 157 -0.60 -9.39 -9.58
N LEU A 158 -1.62 -10.14 -10.05
CA LEU A 158 -2.14 -11.26 -9.27
C LEU A 158 -1.12 -12.42 -9.20
N ALA A 159 -0.58 -12.89 -10.32
CA ALA A 159 0.20 -14.14 -10.38
C ALA A 159 1.34 -14.12 -11.41
N SER A 160 1.95 -12.98 -11.68
CA SER A 160 3.13 -12.90 -12.53
C SER A 160 4.18 -11.97 -11.90
N SER A 161 5.44 -12.12 -12.33
CA SER A 161 6.57 -11.33 -11.83
C SER A 161 6.84 -11.53 -10.33
N ASP A 162 7.87 -10.88 -9.78
CA ASP A 162 8.21 -11.06 -8.37
C ASP A 162 7.29 -10.30 -7.43
N TYR A 163 6.69 -9.20 -7.88
CA TYR A 163 5.71 -8.45 -7.09
C TYR A 163 4.30 -9.08 -7.09
N GLY A 164 4.06 -10.17 -7.81
CA GLY A 164 2.74 -10.81 -7.82
C GLY A 164 2.30 -11.32 -6.46
N PHE A 165 1.01 -11.22 -6.15
CA PHE A 165 0.44 -11.73 -4.90
C PHE A 165 0.53 -13.25 -4.78
N LEU A 166 0.44 -13.96 -5.91
CA LEU A 166 0.54 -15.40 -5.99
C LEU A 166 1.80 -15.81 -6.73
N GLU A 167 2.40 -16.89 -6.32
CA GLU A 167 3.52 -17.48 -7.03
C GLU A 167 3.10 -17.97 -8.41
N HIS A 168 3.89 -17.65 -9.43
CA HIS A 168 3.60 -18.07 -10.79
C HIS A 168 3.68 -19.61 -10.92
N GLY A 169 2.64 -20.20 -11.44
CA GLY A 169 2.54 -21.65 -11.71
C GLY A 169 1.98 -22.46 -10.55
N THR A 170 2.31 -22.18 -9.30
CA THR A 170 1.77 -22.87 -8.12
C THR A 170 0.53 -22.19 -7.57
N PHE A 171 0.42 -20.86 -7.77
CA PHE A 171 -0.59 -19.98 -7.18
C PHE A 171 -0.60 -19.96 -5.64
N ASN A 172 0.51 -20.33 -5.02
CA ASN A 172 0.67 -20.18 -3.58
C ASN A 172 0.69 -18.70 -3.20
N PRO A 173 -0.04 -18.29 -2.16
CA PRO A 173 -0.01 -16.90 -1.69
C PRO A 173 1.38 -16.52 -1.18
N ARG A 174 1.86 -15.35 -1.62
CA ARG A 174 3.08 -14.71 -1.13
C ARG A 174 2.78 -13.79 0.06
N PRO A 175 3.78 -13.29 0.79
CA PRO A 175 3.58 -12.43 1.96
C PRO A 175 2.64 -11.23 1.69
N ASN A 176 2.79 -10.53 0.56
CA ASN A 176 1.94 -9.40 0.20
C ASN A 176 0.45 -9.76 0.03
N TYR A 177 0.14 -10.98 -0.40
CA TYR A 177 -1.25 -11.44 -0.47
C TYR A 177 -1.93 -11.41 0.91
N TRP A 178 -1.27 -11.94 1.92
CA TRP A 178 -1.80 -11.99 3.28
C TRP A 178 -1.93 -10.60 3.90
N ALA A 179 -0.93 -9.75 3.66
CA ALA A 179 -0.92 -8.37 4.14
C ALA A 179 -2.12 -7.58 3.58
N VAL A 180 -2.32 -7.64 2.26
CA VAL A 180 -3.43 -6.93 1.60
C VAL A 180 -4.78 -7.57 1.92
N LEU A 181 -4.85 -8.89 2.12
CA LEU A 181 -6.08 -9.55 2.59
C LEU A 181 -6.50 -9.01 3.96
N LEU A 182 -5.56 -8.87 4.91
CA LEU A 182 -5.85 -8.30 6.23
C LEU A 182 -6.21 -6.81 6.14
N TRP A 183 -5.51 -6.03 5.34
CA TRP A 183 -5.89 -4.64 5.07
C TRP A 183 -7.35 -4.55 4.61
N ASN A 184 -7.72 -5.30 3.59
CA ASN A 184 -9.08 -5.31 3.04
C ASN A 184 -10.14 -5.83 4.01
N THR A 185 -9.74 -6.65 4.98
CA THR A 185 -10.65 -7.24 5.98
C THR A 185 -10.85 -6.32 7.19
N LEU A 186 -9.84 -5.55 7.56
CA LEU A 186 -9.81 -4.82 8.83
C LEU A 186 -9.98 -3.31 8.66
N MET A 187 -9.31 -2.70 7.63
CA MET A 187 -9.28 -1.25 7.44
C MET A 187 -10.52 -0.77 6.69
N GLY A 188 -11.28 0.11 7.29
CA GLY A 188 -12.44 0.74 6.66
C GLY A 188 -12.08 1.90 5.75
N THR A 189 -13.08 2.59 5.24
CA THR A 189 -12.91 3.60 4.18
C THR A 189 -12.79 5.04 4.69
N THR A 190 -13.02 5.29 5.97
CA THR A 190 -12.81 6.61 6.56
C THR A 190 -11.45 6.65 7.22
N VAL A 191 -10.63 7.62 6.83
CA VAL A 191 -9.28 7.83 7.35
C VAL A 191 -9.30 8.88 8.45
N TYR A 192 -8.58 8.63 9.53
CA TYR A 192 -8.43 9.53 10.66
C TYR A 192 -6.95 9.85 10.89
N ASP A 193 -6.68 10.97 11.55
CA ASP A 193 -5.36 11.25 12.10
C ASP A 193 -5.07 10.24 13.23
N ALA A 194 -3.99 9.48 13.10
CA ALA A 194 -3.59 8.51 14.11
C ALA A 194 -3.14 9.16 15.44
N GLY A 195 -2.82 10.45 15.42
CA GLY A 195 -2.35 11.21 16.58
C GLY A 195 -0.93 10.87 17.03
N VAL A 196 -0.23 10.01 16.28
CA VAL A 196 1.16 9.59 16.50
C VAL A 196 1.93 9.69 15.18
N GLY A 197 3.23 9.91 15.29
CA GLY A 197 4.10 9.97 14.11
C GLY A 197 4.52 8.59 13.62
N GLY A 198 5.35 8.59 12.58
CA GLY A 198 5.85 7.36 11.95
C GLY A 198 4.82 6.73 10.99
N HIS A 199 4.99 5.45 10.73
CA HIS A 199 4.17 4.69 9.80
C HIS A 199 2.95 4.06 10.52
N VAL A 200 2.12 4.92 11.13
CA VAL A 200 0.89 4.53 11.84
C VAL A 200 -0.32 5.16 11.16
N TYR A 201 -1.27 4.35 10.76
CA TYR A 201 -2.45 4.74 10.02
C TYR A 201 -3.71 4.34 10.77
N CYS A 202 -4.71 5.23 10.81
CA CYS A 202 -5.96 5.01 11.53
C CYS A 202 -7.15 5.13 10.59
N HIS A 203 -7.98 4.10 10.58
CA HIS A 203 -9.20 4.05 9.76
C HIS A 203 -10.42 3.70 10.61
N SER A 204 -11.62 3.90 10.06
CA SER A 204 -12.80 3.24 10.56
C SER A 204 -12.63 1.72 10.45
N ARG A 205 -13.38 0.98 11.21
CA ARG A 205 -13.42 -0.48 11.12
C ARG A 205 -14.14 -0.92 9.85
N ARG A 206 -13.61 -1.96 9.20
CA ARG A 206 -14.22 -2.52 7.97
C ARG A 206 -15.55 -3.19 8.22
N ASP A 207 -15.76 -3.76 9.42
CA ASP A 207 -17.01 -4.42 9.81
C ASP A 207 -18.16 -3.44 10.10
N GLY A 208 -17.93 -2.14 9.99
CA GLY A 208 -18.92 -1.07 10.19
C GLY A 208 -19.30 -0.82 11.64
N LYS A 209 -18.66 -1.49 12.60
CA LYS A 209 -18.88 -1.21 14.02
C LYS A 209 -18.18 0.09 14.43
N ASP A 210 -18.59 0.65 15.56
CA ASP A 210 -17.87 1.76 16.20
C ASP A 210 -16.47 1.36 16.60
N GLY A 211 -15.55 2.34 16.59
CA GLY A 211 -14.14 2.15 16.91
C GLY A 211 -13.22 2.36 15.73
N TYR A 212 -11.98 1.90 15.86
CA TYR A 212 -10.91 2.18 14.92
C TYR A 212 -10.15 0.91 14.53
N ALA A 213 -9.58 0.93 13.33
CA ALA A 213 -8.58 -0.03 12.87
C ALA A 213 -7.27 0.72 12.62
N TYR A 214 -6.22 0.28 13.26
CA TYR A 214 -4.87 0.83 13.10
C TYR A 214 -4.02 -0.13 12.28
N LEU A 215 -3.22 0.42 11.36
CA LEU A 215 -2.04 -0.23 10.81
C LEU A 215 -0.81 0.44 11.42
N MET A 216 0.12 -0.36 11.87
CA MET A 216 1.41 0.06 12.43
C MET A 216 2.52 -0.68 11.70
N VAL A 217 3.48 0.05 11.11
CA VAL A 217 4.64 -0.52 10.43
C VAL A 217 5.88 -0.08 11.19
N ASN A 218 6.55 -1.03 11.83
CA ASN A 218 7.83 -0.80 12.47
C ASN A 218 8.96 -1.15 11.50
N ASN A 219 9.48 -0.15 10.82
CA ASN A 219 10.57 -0.29 9.87
C ASN A 219 11.96 -0.20 10.53
N ASP A 220 12.05 0.08 11.82
CA ASP A 220 13.27 -0.06 12.60
C ASP A 220 13.59 -1.55 12.80
N LEU A 221 14.82 -1.97 12.43
CA LEU A 221 15.25 -3.36 12.54
C LEU A 221 15.86 -3.71 13.90
N GLU A 222 16.01 -2.73 14.79
CA GLU A 222 16.69 -2.91 16.07
C GLU A 222 15.75 -2.66 17.26
N ASN A 223 14.84 -1.70 17.14
CA ASN A 223 14.02 -1.23 18.24
C ASN A 223 12.55 -1.63 18.10
N THR A 224 11.94 -1.98 19.22
CA THR A 224 10.49 -2.23 19.32
C THR A 224 9.74 -0.89 19.31
N MET A 225 8.67 -0.81 18.50
CA MET A 225 7.72 0.30 18.54
C MET A 225 6.63 -0.03 19.57
N THR A 226 6.35 0.90 20.48
CA THR A 226 5.25 0.78 21.45
C THR A 226 4.18 1.81 21.14
N VAL A 227 2.92 1.37 21.05
CA VAL A 227 1.77 2.26 20.79
C VAL A 227 0.70 2.03 21.84
N GLU A 228 0.29 3.12 22.51
CA GLU A 228 -0.81 3.10 23.47
C GLU A 228 -2.15 2.97 22.76
N LEU A 229 -3.00 2.08 23.26
CA LEU A 229 -4.34 1.86 22.73
C LEU A 229 -5.38 2.66 23.49
N PRO A 230 -6.43 3.16 22.83
CA PRO A 230 -7.52 3.87 23.47
C PRO A 230 -8.44 2.95 24.30
N GLY A 231 -8.28 1.63 24.18
CA GLY A 231 -9.10 0.61 24.86
C GLY A 231 -8.64 -0.81 24.56
N GLU A 232 -9.48 -1.78 24.92
CA GLU A 232 -9.27 -3.19 24.53
C GLU A 232 -9.41 -3.34 23.01
N GLY A 233 -8.54 -4.14 22.41
CA GLY A 233 -8.51 -4.37 20.98
C GLY A 233 -8.13 -5.79 20.60
N THR A 234 -8.10 -6.02 19.28
CA THR A 234 -7.68 -7.28 18.68
C THR A 234 -6.45 -7.02 17.82
N LEU A 235 -5.33 -7.66 18.14
CA LEU A 235 -4.04 -7.56 17.48
C LEU A 235 -3.88 -8.63 16.41
N TYR A 236 -3.35 -8.23 15.27
CA TYR A 236 -2.97 -9.04 14.12
C TYR A 236 -1.51 -8.72 13.76
N ALA A 237 -0.56 -9.30 14.48
CA ALA A 237 0.87 -9.06 14.29
C ALA A 237 1.42 -9.93 13.15
N LEU A 238 2.09 -9.29 12.20
CA LEU A 238 2.68 -9.88 11.01
C LEU A 238 4.20 -9.83 11.06
N ALA A 239 4.84 -10.95 10.75
CA ALA A 239 6.29 -11.03 10.63
C ALA A 239 6.69 -12.09 9.58
N GLY A 240 7.90 -11.98 9.03
CA GLY A 240 8.48 -13.06 8.24
C GLY A 240 8.93 -14.19 9.15
N ARG A 241 8.53 -15.45 8.84
CA ARG A 241 8.91 -16.63 9.65
C ARG A 241 10.42 -16.74 9.88
N ASP A 242 11.18 -16.52 8.81
CA ASP A 242 12.64 -16.66 8.79
C ASP A 242 13.34 -15.29 8.65
N GLY A 243 12.70 -14.23 9.15
CA GLY A 243 13.19 -12.84 9.03
C GLY A 243 12.71 -12.13 7.77
N MET A 244 13.32 -10.97 7.46
CA MET A 244 12.86 -10.06 6.40
C MET A 244 12.79 -10.69 5.00
N ARG A 245 13.68 -11.62 4.68
CA ARG A 245 13.73 -12.33 3.39
C ARG A 245 12.86 -13.58 3.33
N SER A 246 12.03 -13.82 4.32
CA SER A 246 11.15 -14.99 4.33
C SER A 246 10.10 -14.90 3.23
N SER A 247 9.89 -16.01 2.51
CA SER A 247 8.75 -16.20 1.61
C SER A 247 7.48 -16.66 2.34
N VAL A 248 7.58 -16.97 3.64
CA VAL A 248 6.47 -17.36 4.51
C VAL A 248 6.26 -16.30 5.57
N MET A 249 5.03 -15.82 5.69
CA MET A 249 4.63 -14.84 6.70
C MET A 249 3.91 -15.55 7.87
N THR A 250 4.01 -14.98 9.06
CA THR A 250 3.26 -15.41 10.23
C THR A 250 2.24 -14.36 10.66
N LEU A 251 1.13 -14.80 11.22
CA LEU A 251 0.14 -14.01 11.93
C LEU A 251 0.13 -14.44 13.40
N ASN A 252 0.46 -13.53 14.32
CA ASN A 252 0.57 -13.82 15.74
C ASN A 252 1.44 -15.08 16.02
N GLY A 253 2.56 -15.23 15.26
CA GLY A 253 3.50 -16.34 15.35
C GLY A 253 3.07 -17.64 14.66
N LYS A 254 1.86 -17.73 14.07
CA LYS A 254 1.40 -18.89 13.29
C LYS A 254 1.64 -18.65 11.80
N GLU A 255 2.16 -19.66 11.10
CA GLU A 255 2.40 -19.56 9.65
C GLU A 255 1.10 -19.39 8.86
N LEU A 256 1.13 -18.48 7.88
CA LEU A 256 0.05 -18.26 6.93
C LEU A 256 0.30 -19.11 5.67
N ILE A 257 -0.34 -20.26 5.61
CA ILE A 257 -0.25 -21.20 4.49
C ILE A 257 -1.66 -21.55 4.06
N ALA A 258 -1.94 -21.39 2.77
CA ALA A 258 -3.22 -21.80 2.19
C ALA A 258 -3.33 -23.33 2.15
N GLY A 259 -4.52 -23.84 2.38
CA GLY A 259 -4.81 -25.26 2.22
C GLY A 259 -4.72 -25.70 0.74
N ALA A 260 -4.71 -27.01 0.51
CA ALA A 260 -4.48 -27.60 -0.83
C ALA A 260 -5.54 -27.22 -1.88
N LYS A 261 -6.70 -26.73 -1.45
CA LYS A 261 -7.78 -26.24 -2.32
C LYS A 261 -7.99 -24.72 -2.19
N GLY A 262 -6.99 -24.00 -1.66
CA GLY A 262 -7.07 -22.58 -1.43
C GLY A 262 -7.82 -22.18 -0.15
N GLU A 263 -8.05 -23.10 0.79
CA GLU A 263 -8.66 -22.78 2.07
C GLU A 263 -7.76 -21.77 2.83
N LEU A 264 -8.39 -20.77 3.41
CA LEU A 264 -7.66 -19.78 4.23
C LEU A 264 -7.24 -20.40 5.57
N PRO A 265 -6.03 -20.08 6.08
CA PRO A 265 -5.63 -20.44 7.43
C PRO A 265 -6.47 -19.68 8.47
N ASP A 266 -6.27 -19.99 9.74
CA ASP A 266 -6.84 -19.22 10.85
C ASP A 266 -6.27 -17.78 10.82
N LEU A 267 -7.13 -16.81 10.55
CA LEU A 267 -6.81 -15.38 10.52
C LEU A 267 -7.28 -14.65 11.79
N SER A 268 -7.54 -15.36 12.86
CA SER A 268 -7.99 -14.76 14.12
C SER A 268 -6.90 -13.94 14.77
N GLY A 269 -7.28 -12.77 15.29
CA GLY A 269 -6.41 -11.94 16.10
C GLY A 269 -6.36 -12.40 17.57
N VAL A 270 -5.55 -11.72 18.37
CA VAL A 270 -5.44 -11.93 19.81
C VAL A 270 -5.87 -10.68 20.57
N THR A 271 -6.55 -10.86 21.71
CA THR A 271 -6.99 -9.74 22.55
C THR A 271 -5.79 -9.04 23.18
N VAL A 272 -5.80 -7.70 23.14
CA VAL A 272 -4.78 -6.84 23.74
C VAL A 272 -5.43 -5.67 24.46
N SER A 273 -4.73 -5.08 25.42
CA SER A 273 -5.20 -3.88 26.13
C SER A 273 -4.03 -3.04 26.65
N GLY A 274 -4.25 -1.75 26.83
CA GLY A 274 -3.24 -0.81 27.32
C GLY A 274 -2.30 -0.37 26.21
N SER A 275 -1.29 -1.16 25.87
CA SER A 275 -0.36 -0.87 24.78
C SER A 275 -0.06 -2.13 23.95
N VAL A 276 0.43 -1.92 22.74
CA VAL A 276 0.97 -2.99 21.88
C VAL A 276 2.43 -2.72 21.56
N GLU A 277 3.19 -3.79 21.52
CA GLU A 277 4.59 -3.78 21.10
C GLU A 277 4.69 -4.41 19.71
N ILE A 278 5.22 -3.63 18.77
CA ILE A 278 5.48 -4.07 17.39
C ILE A 278 6.98 -4.36 17.29
N ALA A 279 7.32 -5.61 17.08
CA ALA A 279 8.72 -6.06 17.03
C ALA A 279 9.50 -5.35 15.91
N PRO A 280 10.85 -5.28 16.00
CA PRO A 280 11.70 -4.76 14.93
C PRO A 280 11.39 -5.41 13.57
N GLY A 281 11.32 -4.60 12.51
CA GLY A 281 11.06 -5.06 11.16
C GLY A 281 9.72 -5.77 10.98
N SER A 282 8.71 -5.46 11.80
CA SER A 282 7.39 -6.09 11.73
C SER A 282 6.27 -5.07 11.55
N CYS A 283 5.08 -5.55 11.27
CA CYS A 283 3.90 -4.71 11.19
C CYS A 283 2.71 -5.38 11.87
N ALA A 284 1.71 -4.59 12.23
CA ALA A 284 0.51 -5.11 12.85
C ALA A 284 -0.72 -4.29 12.50
N PHE A 285 -1.87 -4.96 12.50
CA PHE A 285 -3.15 -4.29 12.61
C PHE A 285 -3.67 -4.44 14.04
N VAL A 286 -4.36 -3.41 14.52
CA VAL A 286 -5.11 -3.44 15.78
C VAL A 286 -6.50 -2.88 15.55
N VAL A 287 -7.52 -3.62 15.94
CA VAL A 287 -8.92 -3.20 15.87
C VAL A 287 -9.43 -2.97 17.28
N VAL A 288 -9.85 -1.73 17.60
CA VAL A 288 -10.38 -1.32 18.91
C VAL A 288 -11.81 -0.86 18.81
#